data_54b56a5b4ec84f57be374a7f7c605812
#
_entry.id   54b56a5b4ec84f57be374a7f7c605812
#
_cell.length_a   1.000
_cell.length_b   1.000
_cell.length_c   1.000
_cell.angle_alpha   90.00
_cell.angle_beta   90.00
_cell.angle_gamma   90.00
#
_symmetry.space_group_name_H-M   'P 1'
#
loop_
_entity.id
_entity.type
_entity.pdbx_description
1 polymer ?
#
loop_
_entity_poly.entity_id
_entity_poly.type
_entity_poly.pdbx_seq_one_letter_code
_entity_poly.pdbx_strand_id
1 'polypeptide(L)'
;MSYLRSVVLIFGVLYLTLNASTQQAPELSVNNDFVQKEFGANCSVIGLPPLQADLNGDGIVDIVIPARCTSPMMDEAEQNYLVVDPYNAFFGYGNPKITTQFSTEDPERRGFSLLIIHGAGVDAWHSVSPKAKFMIVNLPFKNIYVKRMAVKKKARLAIFVDETGGDAMTSALFWDGKKYRYEPMGSSME
;
A
#
# COMPACT_ATOMS: atom_id res chain seq x y z
N MET A 1 13.20 32.13 81.90
CA MET A 1 14.08 31.24 81.13
C MET A 1 13.21 30.23 80.44
N SER A 2 12.92 30.47 79.17
CA SER A 2 12.02 29.64 78.41
C SER A 2 12.76 29.12 77.18
N TYR A 3 12.93 27.79 77.13
CA TYR A 3 13.62 27.11 76.00
C TYR A 3 12.62 26.76 74.90
N LEU A 4 12.71 27.47 73.77
CA LEU A 4 11.97 27.18 72.55
C LEU A 4 12.65 26.04 71.80
N ARG A 5 11.96 24.87 71.72
CA ARG A 5 12.44 23.72 70.93
C ARG A 5 11.84 23.86 69.54
N SER A 6 12.71 24.14 68.58
CA SER A 6 12.38 24.09 67.13
C SER A 6 12.29 22.63 66.68
N VAL A 7 11.11 22.18 66.24
CA VAL A 7 10.94 20.91 65.55
C VAL A 7 11.08 21.17 64.06
N VAL A 8 12.15 20.64 63.45
CA VAL A 8 12.35 20.64 62.00
C VAL A 8 11.65 19.40 61.41
N LEU A 9 10.56 19.60 60.71
CA LEU A 9 9.85 18.58 59.91
C LEU A 9 10.54 18.44 58.54
N ILE A 10 11.26 17.37 58.33
CA ILE A 10 11.84 16.99 57.06
C ILE A 10 10.76 16.28 56.26
N PHE A 11 10.16 16.95 55.24
CA PHE A 11 9.35 16.33 54.26
C PHE A 11 10.21 15.61 53.21
N GLY A 12 10.34 14.30 53.31
CA GLY A 12 10.94 13.47 52.30
C GLY A 12 9.96 13.30 51.12
N VAL A 13 10.24 13.98 50.00
CA VAL A 13 9.49 13.78 48.76
C VAL A 13 10.05 12.53 48.08
N LEU A 14 9.29 11.45 48.14
CA LEU A 14 9.57 10.21 47.44
C LEU A 14 9.20 10.34 45.97
N TYR A 15 10.18 10.62 45.10
CA TYR A 15 9.98 10.59 43.64
C TYR A 15 9.87 9.14 43.17
N LEU A 16 8.64 8.67 42.98
CA LEU A 16 8.35 7.46 42.22
C LEU A 16 8.53 7.76 40.72
N THR A 17 9.70 7.43 40.18
CA THR A 17 9.90 7.41 38.72
C THR A 17 9.14 6.24 38.12
N LEU A 18 7.94 6.48 37.60
CA LEU A 18 7.23 5.57 36.73
C LEU A 18 8.01 5.48 35.41
N ASN A 19 8.84 4.44 35.26
CA ASN A 19 9.35 4.03 33.98
C ASN A 19 8.18 3.44 33.17
N ALA A 20 7.46 4.28 32.44
CA ALA A 20 6.55 3.81 31.42
C ALA A 20 7.42 3.23 30.29
N SER A 21 7.63 1.91 30.30
CA SER A 21 8.08 1.20 29.13
C SER A 21 7.01 1.38 28.07
N THR A 22 7.24 2.29 27.14
CA THR A 22 6.48 2.33 25.88
C THR A 22 6.80 1.03 25.15
N GLN A 23 5.97 0.02 25.36
CA GLN A 23 5.98 -1.19 24.56
C GLN A 23 5.52 -0.75 23.18
N GLN A 24 6.48 -0.47 22.29
CA GLN A 24 6.23 -0.16 20.91
C GLN A 24 5.50 -1.36 20.33
N ALA A 25 4.24 -1.16 19.90
CA ALA A 25 3.50 -2.20 19.21
C ALA A 25 4.38 -2.72 18.06
N PRO A 26 4.43 -4.04 17.82
CA PRO A 26 5.26 -4.59 16.76
C PRO A 26 4.88 -3.86 15.47
N GLU A 27 5.84 -3.13 14.91
CA GLU A 27 5.70 -2.51 13.61
C GLU A 27 5.40 -3.63 12.63
N LEU A 28 4.17 -3.71 12.14
CA LEU A 28 3.75 -4.76 11.23
C LEU A 28 4.50 -4.52 9.91
N SER A 29 5.66 -5.15 9.79
CA SER A 29 6.47 -5.01 8.61
C SER A 29 5.82 -5.76 7.46
N VAL A 30 5.75 -5.11 6.28
CA VAL A 30 5.32 -5.75 5.05
C VAL A 30 6.38 -6.77 4.63
N ASN A 31 6.08 -8.04 4.83
CA ASN A 31 6.92 -9.17 4.48
C ASN A 31 6.10 -10.24 3.72
N ASN A 32 6.72 -11.35 3.39
CA ASN A 32 6.03 -12.43 2.68
C ASN A 32 4.87 -13.02 3.48
N ASP A 33 5.01 -13.17 4.80
CA ASP A 33 3.95 -13.73 5.65
C ASP A 33 2.71 -12.83 5.63
N PHE A 34 2.91 -11.50 5.69
CA PHE A 34 1.84 -10.53 5.56
C PHE A 34 1.16 -10.62 4.19
N VAL A 35 1.96 -10.61 3.11
CA VAL A 35 1.42 -10.65 1.74
C VAL A 35 0.67 -11.95 1.49
N GLN A 36 1.20 -13.08 1.92
CA GLN A 36 0.54 -14.39 1.74
C GLN A 36 -0.75 -14.50 2.55
N LYS A 37 -0.78 -13.95 3.75
CA LYS A 37 -1.99 -13.89 4.57
C LYS A 37 -3.08 -13.06 3.90
N GLU A 38 -2.73 -11.90 3.32
CA GLU A 38 -3.71 -10.94 2.78
C GLU A 38 -4.10 -11.21 1.32
N PHE A 39 -3.23 -11.85 0.53
CA PHE A 39 -3.41 -12.03 -0.92
C PHE A 39 -3.20 -13.46 -1.43
N GLY A 40 -2.85 -14.40 -0.54
CA GLY A 40 -2.66 -15.80 -0.89
C GLY A 40 -1.21 -16.22 -1.09
N ALA A 41 -0.99 -17.54 -1.03
CA ALA A 41 0.34 -18.14 -1.04
C ALA A 41 1.12 -17.94 -2.34
N ASN A 42 0.43 -17.56 -3.42
CA ASN A 42 1.02 -17.33 -4.75
C ASN A 42 1.69 -15.95 -4.90
N CYS A 43 1.65 -15.11 -3.85
CA CYS A 43 2.23 -13.77 -3.83
C CYS A 43 3.45 -13.68 -2.91
N SER A 44 4.43 -12.89 -3.31
CA SER A 44 5.63 -12.57 -2.51
C SER A 44 6.08 -11.14 -2.76
N VAL A 45 6.67 -10.49 -1.74
CA VAL A 45 7.26 -9.16 -1.91
C VAL A 45 8.44 -9.19 -2.87
N ILE A 46 8.64 -8.08 -3.58
CA ILE A 46 9.86 -7.82 -4.35
C ILE A 46 10.66 -6.73 -3.66
N GLY A 47 11.93 -6.54 -4.01
CA GLY A 47 12.86 -5.66 -3.30
C GLY A 47 12.55 -4.15 -3.35
N LEU A 48 11.36 -3.74 -3.80
CA LEU A 48 10.91 -2.34 -3.81
C LEU A 48 10.14 -2.02 -2.52
N PRO A 49 10.35 -0.83 -1.93
CA PRO A 49 9.63 -0.43 -0.72
C PRO A 49 8.13 -0.24 -0.96
N PRO A 50 7.27 -0.57 0.01
CA PRO A 50 5.86 -0.24 -0.06
C PRO A 50 5.65 1.27 0.05
N LEU A 51 4.54 1.75 -0.52
CA LEU A 51 4.13 3.16 -0.48
C LEU A 51 2.89 3.31 0.39
N GLN A 52 2.81 4.39 1.16
CA GLN A 52 1.66 4.70 2.00
C GLN A 52 1.09 6.06 1.62
N ALA A 53 -0.21 6.15 1.40
CA ALA A 53 -0.93 7.38 1.10
C ALA A 53 -2.45 7.17 1.21
N ASP A 54 -3.22 8.23 1.35
CA ASP A 54 -4.68 8.20 1.23
C ASP A 54 -5.05 8.25 -0.28
N LEU A 55 -5.09 7.07 -0.91
CA LEU A 55 -5.29 6.93 -2.36
C LEU A 55 -6.75 7.13 -2.78
N ASN A 56 -7.68 6.80 -1.88
CA ASN A 56 -9.11 6.87 -2.14
C ASN A 56 -9.75 8.21 -1.72
N GLY A 57 -9.03 9.05 -0.96
CA GLY A 57 -9.44 10.39 -0.52
C GLY A 57 -10.39 10.38 0.67
N ASP A 58 -10.36 9.35 1.52
CA ASP A 58 -11.25 9.21 2.66
C ASP A 58 -10.61 9.64 4.01
N GLY A 59 -9.36 10.09 3.98
CA GLY A 59 -8.59 10.53 5.13
C GLY A 59 -7.90 9.40 5.89
N ILE A 60 -7.97 8.15 5.42
CA ILE A 60 -7.31 6.98 6.03
C ILE A 60 -6.15 6.55 5.14
N VAL A 61 -5.04 6.15 5.77
CA VAL A 61 -3.85 5.73 5.04
C VAL A 61 -4.06 4.35 4.44
N ASP A 62 -3.85 4.26 3.12
CA ASP A 62 -3.80 3.05 2.33
C ASP A 62 -2.34 2.60 2.13
N ILE A 63 -2.14 1.38 1.63
CA ILE A 63 -0.80 0.88 1.28
C ILE A 63 -0.78 0.29 -0.12
N VAL A 64 0.34 0.49 -0.82
CA VAL A 64 0.67 -0.16 -2.10
C VAL A 64 1.92 -1.00 -1.89
N ILE A 65 1.83 -2.27 -2.17
CA ILE A 65 2.92 -3.23 -1.97
C ILE A 65 3.33 -3.78 -3.34
N PRO A 66 4.56 -3.49 -3.80
CA PRO A 66 5.13 -4.14 -4.95
C PRO A 66 5.37 -5.62 -4.65
N ALA A 67 4.80 -6.50 -5.46
CA ALA A 67 4.84 -7.94 -5.25
C ALA A 67 4.98 -8.71 -6.57
N ARG A 68 5.23 -9.99 -6.45
CA ARG A 68 5.12 -10.96 -7.53
C ARG A 68 4.01 -11.95 -7.19
N CYS A 69 3.02 -12.09 -8.09
CA CYS A 69 1.92 -13.03 -7.94
C CYS A 69 1.86 -13.91 -9.19
N THR A 70 1.92 -15.24 -9.02
CA THR A 70 1.98 -16.20 -10.14
C THR A 70 0.60 -16.67 -10.60
N SER A 71 -0.41 -16.61 -9.75
CA SER A 71 -1.77 -17.06 -10.03
C SER A 71 -2.81 -16.10 -9.44
N PRO A 72 -2.92 -14.89 -9.98
CA PRO A 72 -3.67 -13.80 -9.35
C PRO A 72 -5.16 -14.04 -9.13
N MET A 73 -5.74 -14.99 -9.89
CA MET A 73 -7.17 -15.31 -9.79
C MET A 73 -7.48 -16.41 -8.77
N MET A 74 -6.45 -17.15 -8.31
CA MET A 74 -6.66 -18.37 -7.52
C MET A 74 -7.27 -18.07 -6.15
N ASP A 75 -6.75 -17.08 -5.47
CA ASP A 75 -7.10 -16.75 -4.09
C ASP A 75 -8.05 -15.52 -3.99
N GLU A 76 -8.55 -14.99 -5.14
CA GLU A 76 -9.36 -13.77 -5.21
C GLU A 76 -10.58 -13.82 -4.28
N ALA A 77 -11.33 -14.93 -4.33
CA ALA A 77 -12.54 -15.08 -3.55
C ALA A 77 -12.27 -15.35 -2.05
N GLU A 78 -11.27 -16.18 -1.75
CA GLU A 78 -10.92 -16.56 -0.38
C GLU A 78 -10.32 -15.37 0.38
N GLN A 79 -9.39 -14.64 -0.26
CA GLN A 79 -8.71 -13.49 0.34
C GLN A 79 -9.47 -12.17 0.15
N ASN A 80 -10.61 -12.21 -0.54
CA ASN A 80 -11.49 -11.05 -0.74
C ASN A 80 -10.76 -9.81 -1.33
N TYR A 81 -10.02 -10.00 -2.41
CA TYR A 81 -9.46 -8.92 -3.20
C TYR A 81 -10.08 -8.89 -4.62
N LEU A 82 -9.89 -7.79 -5.33
CA LEU A 82 -10.33 -7.62 -6.71
C LEU A 82 -9.11 -7.56 -7.63
N VAL A 83 -9.05 -8.46 -8.60
CA VAL A 83 -8.04 -8.41 -9.65
C VAL A 83 -8.42 -7.34 -10.67
N VAL A 84 -7.47 -6.49 -11.01
CA VAL A 84 -7.61 -5.40 -11.99
C VAL A 84 -6.48 -5.48 -13.01
N ASP A 85 -6.86 -5.62 -14.27
CA ASP A 85 -5.95 -5.45 -15.40
C ASP A 85 -6.16 -4.05 -16.00
N PRO A 86 -5.24 -3.11 -15.75
CA PRO A 86 -5.42 -1.73 -16.19
C PRO A 86 -5.39 -1.58 -17.70
N TYR A 87 -4.62 -2.38 -18.42
CA TYR A 87 -4.57 -2.34 -19.88
C TYR A 87 -5.89 -2.81 -20.50
N ASN A 88 -6.43 -3.94 -20.03
CA ASN A 88 -7.73 -4.41 -20.52
C ASN A 88 -8.83 -3.39 -20.26
N ALA A 89 -8.82 -2.77 -19.08
CA ALA A 89 -9.79 -1.76 -18.71
C ALA A 89 -9.66 -0.47 -19.56
N PHE A 90 -8.44 -0.09 -19.94
CA PHE A 90 -8.17 1.12 -20.72
C PHE A 90 -8.46 0.94 -22.21
N PHE A 91 -7.98 -0.15 -22.79
CA PHE A 91 -8.14 -0.42 -24.22
C PHE A 91 -9.49 -1.08 -24.59
N GLY A 92 -10.25 -1.53 -23.61
CA GLY A 92 -11.57 -2.13 -23.85
C GLY A 92 -11.53 -3.54 -24.43
N TYR A 93 -10.48 -4.32 -24.16
CA TYR A 93 -10.29 -5.68 -24.69
C TYR A 93 -11.19 -6.74 -24.05
N GLY A 94 -12.15 -6.34 -23.24
CA GLY A 94 -13.11 -7.27 -22.65
C GLY A 94 -13.15 -7.26 -21.13
N ASN A 95 -13.34 -8.41 -20.50
CA ASN A 95 -13.42 -8.49 -19.04
C ASN A 95 -12.05 -8.19 -18.41
N PRO A 96 -11.89 -7.12 -17.61
CA PRO A 96 -10.60 -6.75 -16.99
C PRO A 96 -10.08 -7.78 -15.99
N LYS A 97 -10.91 -8.75 -15.56
CA LYS A 97 -10.47 -9.85 -14.70
C LYS A 97 -9.81 -11.00 -15.48
N ILE A 98 -10.01 -11.07 -16.78
CA ILE A 98 -9.46 -12.13 -17.60
C ILE A 98 -8.11 -11.69 -18.11
N THR A 99 -7.07 -12.07 -17.41
CA THR A 99 -5.70 -11.86 -17.82
C THR A 99 -5.12 -13.19 -18.26
N THR A 100 -5.03 -13.41 -19.55
CA THR A 100 -4.44 -14.63 -20.10
C THR A 100 -2.94 -14.58 -20.21
N GLN A 101 -2.34 -13.37 -20.10
CA GLN A 101 -0.91 -13.18 -20.22
C GLN A 101 -0.43 -12.09 -19.26
N PHE A 102 0.55 -12.43 -18.45
CA PHE A 102 1.42 -11.46 -17.81
C PHE A 102 2.40 -11.00 -18.88
N SER A 103 2.15 -9.85 -19.43
CA SER A 103 2.63 -9.44 -20.74
C SER A 103 4.09 -9.01 -20.82
N THR A 104 4.94 -9.35 -19.85
CA THR A 104 6.36 -9.09 -20.05
C THR A 104 7.09 -10.33 -20.52
N GLU A 105 7.90 -10.16 -21.57
CA GLU A 105 8.83 -11.19 -22.05
C GLU A 105 10.01 -11.40 -21.08
N ASP A 106 10.26 -10.41 -20.21
CA ASP A 106 11.28 -10.48 -19.18
C ASP A 106 10.86 -11.44 -18.05
N PRO A 107 11.51 -12.61 -17.91
CA PRO A 107 11.15 -13.57 -16.85
C PRO A 107 11.31 -13.00 -15.43
N GLU A 108 12.23 -12.04 -15.23
CA GLU A 108 12.49 -11.44 -13.92
C GLU A 108 11.34 -10.55 -13.46
N ARG A 109 10.53 -10.05 -14.40
CA ARG A 109 9.38 -9.17 -14.11
C ARG A 109 8.03 -9.84 -14.32
N ARG A 110 8.05 -11.08 -14.77
CA ARG A 110 6.81 -11.86 -14.93
C ARG A 110 6.08 -12.00 -13.61
N GLY A 111 4.77 -11.69 -13.60
CA GLY A 111 3.92 -11.74 -12.42
C GLY A 111 4.07 -10.54 -11.49
N PHE A 112 4.81 -9.49 -11.85
CA PHE A 112 4.82 -8.26 -11.07
C PHE A 112 3.41 -7.70 -10.95
N SER A 113 3.05 -7.35 -9.71
CA SER A 113 1.71 -6.90 -9.34
C SER A 113 1.83 -5.80 -8.29
N LEU A 114 0.88 -4.89 -8.27
CA LEU A 114 0.72 -3.95 -7.16
C LEU A 114 -0.44 -4.42 -6.29
N LEU A 115 -0.15 -4.76 -5.06
CA LEU A 115 -1.15 -5.12 -4.07
C LEU A 115 -1.55 -3.86 -3.31
N ILE A 116 -2.84 -3.56 -3.27
CA ILE A 116 -3.34 -2.34 -2.64
C ILE A 116 -4.35 -2.72 -1.56
N ILE A 117 -4.18 -2.15 -0.36
CA ILE A 117 -5.14 -2.27 0.74
C ILE A 117 -5.66 -0.89 1.06
N HIS A 118 -6.95 -0.66 0.90
CA HIS A 118 -7.62 0.53 1.41
C HIS A 118 -7.87 0.38 2.91
N GLY A 119 -7.30 1.28 3.67
CA GLY A 119 -7.36 1.27 5.12
C GLY A 119 -8.77 1.47 5.69
N ALA A 120 -8.95 1.08 6.95
CA ALA A 120 -10.19 1.29 7.68
C ALA A 120 -9.92 1.66 9.15
N GLY A 121 -10.64 2.66 9.66
CA GLY A 121 -10.55 3.08 11.05
C GLY A 121 -9.18 3.60 11.46
N VAL A 122 -8.88 3.49 12.74
CA VAL A 122 -7.62 4.01 13.32
C VAL A 122 -6.39 3.17 12.96
N ASP A 123 -6.61 1.90 12.64
CA ASP A 123 -5.53 0.97 12.26
C ASP A 123 -5.13 1.11 10.79
N ALA A 124 -5.84 1.95 10.03
CA ALA A 124 -5.58 2.21 8.63
C ALA A 124 -5.47 0.90 7.80
N TRP A 125 -4.38 0.72 7.02
CA TRP A 125 -4.18 -0.49 6.23
C TRP A 125 -3.82 -1.73 7.08
N HIS A 126 -3.52 -1.57 8.37
CA HIS A 126 -3.33 -2.68 9.33
C HIS A 126 -4.64 -3.27 9.84
N SER A 127 -5.77 -2.66 9.50
CA SER A 127 -7.09 -3.11 9.96
C SER A 127 -7.32 -4.58 9.58
N VAL A 128 -7.84 -5.36 10.52
CA VAL A 128 -8.26 -6.75 10.26
C VAL A 128 -9.44 -6.83 9.28
N SER A 129 -10.11 -5.70 9.05
CA SER A 129 -11.21 -5.56 8.10
C SER A 129 -11.00 -4.31 7.24
N PRO A 130 -10.07 -4.33 6.28
CA PRO A 130 -9.85 -3.21 5.38
C PRO A 130 -11.08 -2.94 4.52
N LYS A 131 -11.22 -1.72 4.01
CA LYS A 131 -12.34 -1.33 3.15
C LYS A 131 -12.39 -2.12 1.84
N ALA A 132 -11.24 -2.32 1.23
CA ALA A 132 -11.11 -3.07 0.00
C ALA A 132 -9.65 -3.47 -0.23
N LYS A 133 -9.47 -4.55 -0.98
CA LYS A 133 -8.15 -5.00 -1.45
C LYS A 133 -8.17 -5.14 -2.98
N PHE A 134 -7.07 -4.76 -3.62
CA PHE A 134 -6.92 -4.84 -5.08
C PHE A 134 -5.58 -5.45 -5.44
N MET A 135 -5.58 -6.22 -6.51
CA MET A 135 -4.36 -6.74 -7.14
C MET A 135 -4.31 -6.22 -8.58
N ILE A 136 -3.41 -5.27 -8.84
CA ILE A 136 -3.18 -4.73 -10.18
C ILE A 136 -2.17 -5.65 -10.87
N VAL A 137 -2.54 -6.19 -12.00
CA VAL A 137 -1.74 -7.15 -12.78
C VAL A 137 -1.42 -6.61 -14.16
N ASN A 138 -0.57 -7.30 -14.90
CA ASN A 138 -0.19 -6.93 -16.29
C ASN A 138 0.39 -5.52 -16.46
N LEU A 139 1.04 -5.01 -15.41
CA LEU A 139 1.68 -3.71 -15.42
C LEU A 139 3.16 -3.90 -14.98
N PRO A 140 4.05 -4.33 -15.87
CA PRO A 140 5.44 -4.54 -15.54
C PRO A 140 6.12 -3.20 -15.26
N PHE A 141 6.82 -3.10 -14.13
CA PHE A 141 7.40 -1.85 -13.66
C PHE A 141 8.84 -2.04 -13.14
N LYS A 142 9.62 -0.98 -13.20
CA LYS A 142 10.94 -0.87 -12.57
C LYS A 142 10.91 -0.02 -11.30
N ASN A 143 9.96 0.92 -11.21
CA ASN A 143 9.80 1.82 -10.06
C ASN A 143 8.35 2.25 -9.92
N ILE A 144 7.95 2.61 -8.68
CA ILE A 144 6.64 3.18 -8.36
C ILE A 144 6.79 4.32 -7.37
N TYR A 145 5.91 5.31 -7.46
CA TYR A 145 5.84 6.42 -6.50
C TYR A 145 4.44 7.04 -6.45
N VAL A 146 4.11 7.72 -5.37
CA VAL A 146 2.83 8.42 -5.23
C VAL A 146 3.02 9.91 -5.48
N LYS A 147 2.16 10.48 -6.34
CA LYS A 147 2.16 11.91 -6.66
C LYS A 147 0.74 12.41 -6.91
N ARG A 148 0.52 13.69 -6.72
CA ARG A 148 -0.75 14.34 -7.10
C ARG A 148 -0.81 14.55 -8.60
N MET A 149 -1.97 14.23 -9.19
CA MET A 149 -2.29 14.54 -10.57
C MET A 149 -3.67 15.22 -10.69
N ALA A 150 -3.87 15.98 -11.73
CA ALA A 150 -5.17 16.57 -12.05
C ALA A 150 -6.00 15.60 -12.89
N VAL A 151 -7.14 15.16 -12.37
CA VAL A 151 -8.11 14.34 -13.08
C VAL A 151 -9.42 15.11 -13.16
N LYS A 152 -9.85 15.50 -14.37
CA LYS A 152 -11.10 16.28 -14.57
C LYS A 152 -11.19 17.49 -13.62
N LYS A 153 -10.12 18.29 -13.53
CA LYS A 153 -9.99 19.48 -12.67
C LYS A 153 -9.99 19.21 -11.16
N LYS A 154 -9.89 17.95 -10.71
CA LYS A 154 -9.73 17.58 -9.31
C LYS A 154 -8.32 17.03 -9.09
N ALA A 155 -7.65 17.50 -8.05
CA ALA A 155 -6.37 16.90 -7.62
C ALA A 155 -6.66 15.56 -6.93
N ARG A 156 -5.99 14.49 -7.37
CA ARG A 156 -6.05 13.16 -6.76
C ARG A 156 -4.64 12.65 -6.52
N LEU A 157 -4.46 11.79 -5.52
CA LEU A 157 -3.25 10.99 -5.42
C LEU A 157 -3.33 9.86 -6.44
N ALA A 158 -2.22 9.59 -7.09
CA ALA A 158 -2.07 8.51 -8.05
C ALA A 158 -0.76 7.78 -7.80
N ILE A 159 -0.76 6.49 -8.08
CA ILE A 159 0.43 5.67 -8.13
C ILE A 159 1.02 5.83 -9.53
N PHE A 160 2.17 6.47 -9.61
CA PHE A 160 2.93 6.56 -10.85
C PHE A 160 3.80 5.33 -10.99
N VAL A 161 3.88 4.83 -12.21
CA VAL A 161 4.55 3.58 -12.55
C VAL A 161 5.50 3.85 -13.71
N ASP A 162 6.79 3.66 -13.46
CA ASP A 162 7.77 3.63 -14.53
C ASP A 162 7.77 2.23 -15.13
N GLU A 163 7.08 2.10 -16.26
CA GLU A 163 6.88 0.81 -16.91
C GLU A 163 8.15 0.28 -17.57
N THR A 164 8.18 -1.02 -17.75
CA THR A 164 9.23 -1.70 -18.50
C THR A 164 8.61 -2.33 -19.73
N GLY A 165 9.05 -1.90 -20.88
CA GLY A 165 8.57 -2.34 -22.18
C GLY A 165 9.39 -1.67 -23.27
N GLY A 166 9.09 -1.89 -24.55
CA GLY A 166 9.89 -1.38 -25.67
C GLY A 166 10.17 0.13 -25.64
N ASP A 167 9.17 0.92 -25.27
CA ASP A 167 9.33 2.34 -25.02
C ASP A 167 9.08 2.60 -23.52
N ALA A 168 10.11 3.05 -22.82
CA ALA A 168 9.99 3.41 -21.40
C ALA A 168 8.86 4.44 -21.23
N MET A 169 7.79 4.02 -20.61
CA MET A 169 6.59 4.81 -20.43
C MET A 169 6.31 5.00 -18.95
N THR A 170 5.90 6.20 -18.57
CA THR A 170 5.31 6.46 -17.26
C THR A 170 3.80 6.42 -17.39
N SER A 171 3.15 5.73 -16.49
CA SER A 171 1.69 5.70 -16.37
C SER A 171 1.24 6.05 -14.96
N ALA A 172 -0.03 6.31 -14.79
CA ALA A 172 -0.63 6.61 -13.51
C ALA A 172 -1.84 5.73 -13.25
N LEU A 173 -1.91 5.17 -12.04
CA LEU A 173 -3.08 4.48 -11.53
C LEU A 173 -3.73 5.35 -10.47
N PHE A 174 -5.01 5.65 -10.61
CA PHE A 174 -5.74 6.47 -9.66
C PHE A 174 -7.12 5.90 -9.36
N TRP A 175 -7.59 6.13 -8.14
CA TRP A 175 -8.93 5.75 -7.72
C TRP A 175 -9.97 6.77 -8.22
N ASP A 176 -10.98 6.32 -8.99
CA ASP A 176 -12.02 7.21 -9.53
C ASP A 176 -13.25 7.34 -8.60
N GLY A 177 -13.25 6.64 -7.47
CA GLY A 177 -14.36 6.53 -6.52
C GLY A 177 -15.05 5.15 -6.58
N LYS A 178 -14.74 4.33 -7.60
CA LYS A 178 -15.32 3.00 -7.78
C LYS A 178 -14.28 1.94 -8.14
N LYS A 179 -13.26 2.32 -8.91
CA LYS A 179 -12.21 1.41 -9.39
C LYS A 179 -10.91 2.16 -9.69
N TYR A 180 -9.81 1.42 -9.78
CA TYR A 180 -8.57 1.96 -10.29
C TYR A 180 -8.66 2.17 -11.80
N ARG A 181 -8.18 3.34 -12.24
CA ARG A 181 -8.06 3.74 -13.63
C ARG A 181 -6.58 3.82 -14.00
N TYR A 182 -6.31 3.52 -15.26
CA TYR A 182 -5.01 3.66 -15.86
C TYR A 182 -5.00 4.87 -16.80
N GLU A 183 -3.93 5.65 -16.73
CA GLU A 183 -3.70 6.80 -17.61
C GLU A 183 -2.24 6.76 -18.08
N PRO A 184 -1.99 6.56 -19.38
CA PRO A 184 -0.64 6.68 -19.93
C PRO A 184 -0.20 8.14 -19.91
N MET A 185 0.97 8.42 -19.33
CA MET A 185 1.50 9.79 -19.17
C MET A 185 2.48 10.18 -20.28
N GLY A 186 2.73 9.28 -21.23
CA GLY A 186 3.71 9.44 -22.31
C GLY A 186 5.08 8.89 -21.95
N SER A 187 5.94 8.75 -22.97
CA SER A 187 7.34 8.43 -22.77
C SER A 187 8.08 9.68 -22.33
N SER A 188 8.86 9.59 -21.26
CA SER A 188 9.91 10.58 -21.00
C SER A 188 11.01 10.36 -22.07
N MET A 189 10.87 11.03 -23.20
CA MET A 189 12.00 11.21 -24.10
C MET A 189 12.87 12.31 -23.48
N GLU A 190 13.88 11.94 -22.73
CA GLU A 190 15.06 12.79 -22.48
C GLU A 190 16.03 12.66 -23.63
#